data_262bb66a5cf6113cc1a18eadffa1c3fa
#
_entry.id   262bb66a5cf6113cc1a18eadffa1c3fa
#
_cell.length_a   1.000
_cell.length_b   1.000
_cell.length_c   1.000
_cell.angle_alpha   90.00
_cell.angle_beta   90.00
_cell.angle_gamma   90.00
#
_symmetry.space_group_name_H-M   'P 1'
#
loop_
_entity.id
_entity.type
_entity.pdbx_description
1 polymer ?
#
loop_
_entity_poly.entity_id
_entity_poly.type
_entity_poly.pdbx_seq_one_letter_code
_entity_poly.pdbx_strand_id
1 'polypeptide(L)'
;SIKESIIKANDKGKIKIKKVDDNTSDQVEIIIHVSNDESSDRTIDALYAFTDCEVSISPNSCVIMDDKPHFMGVHEILRRCADRTRELLRRELEIRLEELEQDWHMSSLEKIFIENKIYQRMEEATSREAAYAAVDEGLKPFAHLLRREITLDDVVKLTELRMIRISRYDSFKADEHVK
;
A
#
# COMPACT_ATOMS: atom_id res chain seq x y z
N SER A 1 -25.22 23.65 21.58
CA SER A 1 -24.29 22.69 22.21
C SER A 1 -25.09 21.68 23.05
N ILE A 2 -24.48 20.49 23.31
CA ILE A 2 -25.11 19.45 24.15
C ILE A 2 -25.56 20.04 25.51
N LYS A 3 -24.69 20.81 26.16
CA LYS A 3 -24.98 21.52 27.43
C LYS A 3 -26.25 22.39 27.35
N GLU A 4 -26.38 23.16 26.29
CA GLU A 4 -27.55 24.02 26.10
C GLU A 4 -28.82 23.21 25.86
N SER A 5 -28.73 22.08 25.14
CA SER A 5 -29.90 21.21 24.94
C SER A 5 -30.37 20.57 26.23
N ILE A 6 -29.45 20.19 27.12
CA ILE A 6 -29.72 19.68 28.46
C ILE A 6 -30.43 20.74 29.33
N ILE A 7 -29.88 21.97 29.37
CA ILE A 7 -30.50 23.08 30.12
C ILE A 7 -31.92 23.38 29.61
N LYS A 8 -32.06 23.48 28.28
CA LYS A 8 -33.39 23.70 27.67
C LYS A 8 -34.41 22.59 27.99
N ALA A 9 -33.96 21.34 28.04
CA ALA A 9 -34.83 20.21 28.39
C ALA A 9 -35.25 20.25 29.88
N ASN A 10 -34.35 20.68 30.77
CA ASN A 10 -34.64 20.91 32.19
C ASN A 10 -35.63 22.07 32.38
N ASP A 11 -35.42 23.20 31.71
CA ASP A 11 -36.30 24.38 31.78
C ASP A 11 -37.72 24.07 31.28
N LYS A 12 -37.83 23.16 30.30
CA LYS A 12 -39.13 22.65 29.80
C LYS A 12 -39.75 21.57 30.69
N GLY A 13 -39.08 21.18 31.78
CA GLY A 13 -39.56 20.16 32.71
C GLY A 13 -39.57 18.74 32.17
N LYS A 14 -38.82 18.48 31.06
CA LYS A 14 -38.73 17.14 30.47
C LYS A 14 -37.75 16.23 31.21
N ILE A 15 -36.71 16.82 31.81
CA ILE A 15 -35.72 16.18 32.67
C ILE A 15 -35.61 16.97 33.98
N LYS A 16 -35.24 16.29 35.07
CA LYS A 16 -35.03 16.93 36.37
C LYS A 16 -33.59 16.78 36.79
N ILE A 17 -32.81 17.85 36.61
CA ILE A 17 -31.42 17.91 37.01
C ILE A 17 -31.19 19.08 37.99
N LYS A 18 -30.24 18.91 38.90
CA LYS A 18 -29.87 19.95 39.85
C LYS A 18 -28.90 20.96 39.25
N LYS A 19 -27.88 20.47 38.56
CA LYS A 19 -26.78 21.27 38.06
C LYS A 19 -26.11 20.55 36.88
N VAL A 20 -25.54 21.32 35.97
CA VAL A 20 -24.67 20.84 34.88
C VAL A 20 -23.37 21.56 34.98
N ASP A 21 -22.29 20.88 35.19
CA ASP A 21 -20.91 21.36 35.18
C ASP A 21 -20.21 20.92 33.91
N ASP A 22 -19.51 21.85 33.28
CA ASP A 22 -18.77 21.62 32.07
C ASP A 22 -17.27 21.75 32.41
N ASN A 23 -16.61 20.61 32.52
CA ASN A 23 -15.19 20.51 32.85
C ASN A 23 -14.33 20.21 31.60
N THR A 24 -14.87 20.53 30.43
CA THR A 24 -14.18 20.27 29.17
C THR A 24 -12.84 21.00 29.12
N SER A 25 -11.75 20.22 28.97
CA SER A 25 -10.40 20.69 28.71
C SER A 25 -9.87 19.99 27.47
N ASP A 26 -8.81 19.16 27.60
CA ASP A 26 -8.30 18.29 26.52
C ASP A 26 -9.27 17.14 26.21
N GLN A 27 -10.06 16.74 27.21
CA GLN A 27 -11.15 15.78 27.06
C GLN A 27 -12.48 16.45 27.34
N VAL A 28 -13.52 16.06 26.58
CA VAL A 28 -14.87 16.57 26.77
C VAL A 28 -15.49 15.86 27.98
N GLU A 29 -15.83 16.63 29.03
CA GLU A 29 -16.46 16.13 30.24
C GLU A 29 -17.61 17.05 30.67
N ILE A 30 -18.83 16.54 30.69
CA ILE A 30 -20.02 17.21 31.19
C ILE A 30 -20.57 16.42 32.36
N ILE A 31 -20.57 16.99 33.56
CA ILE A 31 -21.07 16.36 34.78
C ILE A 31 -22.51 16.83 35.03
N ILE A 32 -23.43 15.90 35.12
CA ILE A 32 -24.85 16.17 35.40
C ILE A 32 -25.17 15.70 36.81
N HIS A 33 -25.58 16.63 37.67
CA HIS A 33 -26.00 16.36 39.04
C HIS A 33 -27.52 16.08 39.09
N VAL A 34 -27.89 14.85 39.45
CA VAL A 34 -29.26 14.40 39.54
C VAL A 34 -29.78 14.50 41.00
N SER A 35 -31.07 14.62 41.20
CA SER A 35 -31.69 14.57 42.54
C SER A 35 -31.66 13.12 43.05
N ASN A 36 -31.53 12.95 44.37
CA ASN A 36 -31.52 11.62 45.01
C ASN A 36 -32.83 10.85 44.83
N ASP A 37 -33.92 11.54 44.51
CA ASP A 37 -35.25 10.97 44.32
C ASP A 37 -35.49 10.45 42.89
N GLU A 38 -34.59 10.72 41.97
CA GLU A 38 -34.69 10.29 40.57
C GLU A 38 -33.74 9.12 40.29
N SER A 39 -34.26 8.13 39.55
CA SER A 39 -33.44 7.01 39.08
C SER A 39 -32.44 7.49 38.01
N SER A 40 -31.15 7.13 38.16
CA SER A 40 -30.10 7.43 37.16
C SER A 40 -30.46 6.89 35.78
N ASP A 41 -31.00 5.66 35.70
CA ASP A 41 -31.37 5.01 34.45
C ASP A 41 -32.45 5.78 33.70
N ARG A 42 -33.49 6.23 34.42
CA ARG A 42 -34.56 7.05 33.81
C ARG A 42 -34.01 8.40 33.31
N THR A 43 -33.06 8.98 34.04
CA THR A 43 -32.44 10.23 33.63
C THR A 43 -31.60 10.04 32.35
N ILE A 44 -30.88 8.94 32.24
CA ILE A 44 -30.11 8.59 31.04
C ILE A 44 -31.06 8.42 29.84
N ASP A 45 -32.15 7.64 30.00
CA ASP A 45 -33.14 7.45 28.93
C ASP A 45 -33.77 8.79 28.51
N ALA A 46 -34.07 9.65 29.48
CA ALA A 46 -34.62 10.97 29.22
C ALA A 46 -33.62 11.91 28.52
N LEU A 47 -32.33 11.81 28.84
CA LEU A 47 -31.30 12.55 28.14
C LEU A 47 -31.19 12.15 26.66
N TYR A 48 -31.24 10.84 26.36
CA TYR A 48 -31.27 10.36 24.96
C TYR A 48 -32.53 10.79 24.22
N ALA A 49 -33.71 10.74 24.89
CA ALA A 49 -34.98 11.06 24.25
C ALA A 49 -35.23 12.57 24.03
N PHE A 50 -34.71 13.45 24.90
CA PHE A 50 -35.12 14.87 24.95
C PHE A 50 -33.97 15.86 24.75
N THR A 51 -32.75 15.39 24.57
CA THR A 51 -31.57 16.26 24.35
C THR A 51 -30.78 15.81 23.14
N ASP A 52 -29.76 16.59 22.79
CA ASP A 52 -28.83 16.27 21.69
C ASP A 52 -27.70 15.28 22.11
N CYS A 53 -27.94 14.49 23.20
CA CYS A 53 -27.00 13.45 23.61
C CYS A 53 -26.99 12.26 22.63
N GLU A 54 -28.03 12.08 21.85
CA GLU A 54 -28.09 11.15 20.74
C GLU A 54 -28.52 11.89 19.48
N VAL A 55 -27.72 11.75 18.43
CA VAL A 55 -27.98 12.37 17.14
C VAL A 55 -27.95 11.29 16.06
N SER A 56 -29.03 11.22 15.29
CA SER A 56 -29.09 10.34 14.13
C SER A 56 -28.31 10.95 12.95
N ILE A 57 -27.33 10.24 12.44
CA ILE A 57 -26.55 10.64 11.28
C ILE A 57 -27.03 9.85 10.06
N SER A 58 -27.57 10.55 9.07
CA SER A 58 -27.97 9.96 7.78
C SER A 58 -27.01 10.45 6.69
N PRO A 59 -25.90 9.75 6.45
CA PRO A 59 -24.93 10.18 5.48
C PRO A 59 -25.49 10.04 4.06
N ASN A 60 -25.45 11.12 3.30
CA ASN A 60 -25.73 11.12 1.86
C ASN A 60 -24.37 11.14 1.14
N SER A 61 -23.80 9.94 0.99
CA SER A 61 -22.43 9.80 0.48
C SER A 61 -22.41 9.85 -1.03
N CYS A 62 -21.61 10.77 -1.58
CA CYS A 62 -21.28 10.86 -2.99
C CYS A 62 -19.82 10.49 -3.20
N VAL A 63 -19.55 9.52 -4.06
CA VAL A 63 -18.20 9.09 -4.44
C VAL A 63 -18.00 9.30 -5.93
N ILE A 64 -16.76 9.58 -6.34
CA ILE A 64 -16.40 9.70 -7.76
C ILE A 64 -15.86 8.35 -8.23
N MET A 65 -16.48 7.80 -9.27
CA MET A 65 -16.05 6.58 -9.94
C MET A 65 -16.13 6.82 -11.45
N ASP A 66 -15.09 6.41 -12.16
CA ASP A 66 -14.98 6.57 -13.60
C ASP A 66 -15.30 8.03 -14.04
N ASP A 67 -14.75 9.00 -13.28
CA ASP A 67 -14.94 10.44 -13.46
C ASP A 67 -16.40 10.93 -13.32
N LYS A 68 -17.27 10.12 -12.73
CA LYS A 68 -18.69 10.45 -12.50
C LYS A 68 -19.07 10.36 -11.04
N PRO A 69 -19.96 11.26 -10.56
CA PRO A 69 -20.48 11.17 -9.19
C PRO A 69 -21.51 10.04 -9.06
N HIS A 70 -21.34 9.22 -8.04
CA HIS A 70 -22.27 8.15 -7.66
C HIS A 70 -22.72 8.31 -6.22
N PHE A 71 -24.03 8.29 -6.00
CA PHE A 71 -24.62 8.29 -4.67
C PHE A 71 -24.87 6.85 -4.25
N MET A 72 -24.30 6.44 -3.12
CA MET A 72 -24.44 5.08 -2.64
C MET A 72 -24.34 4.99 -1.13
N GLY A 73 -24.89 3.91 -0.57
CA GLY A 73 -24.85 3.65 0.86
C GLY A 73 -23.46 3.28 1.36
N VAL A 74 -23.20 3.50 2.65
CA VAL A 74 -21.92 3.21 3.31
C VAL A 74 -21.47 1.77 3.09
N HIS A 75 -22.42 0.81 3.15
CA HIS A 75 -22.12 -0.61 2.95
C HIS A 75 -21.54 -0.90 1.55
N GLU A 76 -22.11 -0.29 0.53
CA GLU A 76 -21.62 -0.45 -0.84
C GLU A 76 -20.24 0.20 -1.04
N ILE A 77 -20.04 1.38 -0.44
CA ILE A 77 -18.73 2.06 -0.45
C ILE A 77 -17.67 1.18 0.19
N LEU A 78 -17.93 0.62 1.37
CA LEU A 78 -17.00 -0.26 2.07
C LEU A 78 -16.66 -1.50 1.25
N ARG A 79 -17.64 -2.14 0.63
CA ARG A 79 -17.43 -3.29 -0.26
C ARG A 79 -16.49 -2.92 -1.41
N ARG A 80 -16.78 -1.82 -2.10
CA ARG A 80 -15.96 -1.34 -3.22
C ARG A 80 -14.54 -0.97 -2.80
N CYS A 81 -14.39 -0.32 -1.66
CA CYS A 81 -13.07 -0.01 -1.10
C CYS A 81 -12.26 -1.29 -0.82
N ALA A 82 -12.89 -2.31 -0.24
CA ALA A 82 -12.24 -3.59 0.03
C ALA A 82 -11.83 -4.31 -1.26
N ASP A 83 -12.72 -4.36 -2.26
CA ASP A 83 -12.42 -4.96 -3.57
C ASP A 83 -11.30 -4.20 -4.29
N ARG A 84 -11.34 -2.89 -4.27
CA ARG A 84 -10.28 -2.05 -4.86
C ARG A 84 -8.94 -2.24 -4.16
N THR A 85 -8.93 -2.30 -2.84
CA THR A 85 -7.71 -2.55 -2.06
C THR A 85 -7.10 -3.90 -2.43
N ARG A 86 -7.92 -4.96 -2.52
CA ARG A 86 -7.47 -6.29 -2.94
C ARG A 86 -6.87 -6.29 -4.35
N GLU A 87 -7.49 -5.57 -5.28
CA GLU A 87 -7.00 -5.43 -6.66
C GLU A 87 -5.64 -4.69 -6.71
N LEU A 88 -5.51 -3.60 -5.94
CA LEU A 88 -4.26 -2.84 -5.85
C LEU A 88 -3.11 -3.67 -5.25
N LEU A 89 -3.37 -4.41 -4.17
CA LEU A 89 -2.38 -5.30 -3.56
C LEU A 89 -1.95 -6.40 -4.53
N ARG A 90 -2.89 -6.97 -5.28
CA ARG A 90 -2.56 -7.94 -6.34
C ARG A 90 -1.65 -7.32 -7.39
N ARG A 91 -2.00 -6.12 -7.86
CA ARG A 91 -1.20 -5.41 -8.87
C ARG A 91 0.21 -5.07 -8.38
N GLU A 92 0.33 -4.65 -7.11
CA GLU A 92 1.63 -4.41 -6.47
C GLU A 92 2.50 -5.66 -6.47
N LEU A 93 1.94 -6.82 -6.10
CA LEU A 93 2.65 -8.09 -6.12
C LEU A 93 3.04 -8.54 -7.54
N GLU A 94 2.19 -8.31 -8.54
CA GLU A 94 2.49 -8.60 -9.94
C GLU A 94 3.69 -7.77 -10.43
N ILE A 95 3.71 -6.46 -10.12
CA ILE A 95 4.83 -5.58 -10.46
C ILE A 95 6.11 -6.04 -9.75
N ARG A 96 6.02 -6.37 -8.47
CA ARG A 96 7.18 -6.84 -7.71
C ARG A 96 7.74 -8.17 -8.23
N LEU A 97 6.86 -9.06 -8.64
CA LEU A 97 7.25 -10.32 -9.28
C LEU A 97 8.01 -10.06 -10.58
N GLU A 98 7.50 -9.17 -11.43
CA GLU A 98 8.14 -8.79 -12.70
C GLU A 98 9.53 -8.18 -12.49
N GLU A 99 9.68 -7.27 -11.51
CA GLU A 99 10.99 -6.70 -11.12
C GLU A 99 11.97 -7.80 -10.70
N LEU A 100 11.54 -8.71 -9.82
CA LEU A 100 12.39 -9.80 -9.34
C LEU A 100 12.77 -10.78 -10.45
N GLU A 101 11.88 -11.05 -11.39
CA GLU A 101 12.17 -11.90 -12.55
C GLU A 101 13.19 -11.24 -13.49
N GLN A 102 13.14 -9.92 -13.66
CA GLN A 102 14.13 -9.17 -14.41
C GLN A 102 15.49 -9.19 -13.71
N ASP A 103 15.53 -8.94 -12.41
CA ASP A 103 16.76 -8.97 -11.60
C ASP A 103 17.40 -10.37 -11.62
N TRP A 104 16.58 -11.40 -11.47
CA TRP A 104 17.03 -12.80 -11.55
C TRP A 104 17.62 -13.12 -12.93
N HIS A 105 16.94 -12.68 -13.99
CA HIS A 105 17.40 -12.90 -15.35
C HIS A 105 18.75 -12.23 -15.60
N MET A 106 18.92 -10.94 -15.22
CA MET A 106 20.19 -10.22 -15.36
C MET A 106 21.30 -10.85 -14.53
N SER A 107 21.04 -11.22 -13.28
CA SER A 107 22.02 -11.89 -12.42
C SER A 107 22.46 -13.24 -12.99
N SER A 108 21.54 -14.00 -13.58
CA SER A 108 21.84 -15.26 -14.25
C SER A 108 22.68 -15.06 -15.50
N LEU A 109 22.37 -14.04 -16.30
CA LEU A 109 23.16 -13.66 -17.47
C LEU A 109 24.57 -13.19 -17.08
N GLU A 110 24.70 -12.33 -16.06
CA GLU A 110 26.01 -11.90 -15.54
C GLU A 110 26.85 -13.10 -15.09
N LYS A 111 26.24 -14.06 -14.37
CA LYS A 111 26.89 -15.29 -13.95
C LYS A 111 27.43 -16.08 -15.14
N ILE A 112 26.56 -16.38 -16.12
CA ILE A 112 26.92 -17.13 -17.33
C ILE A 112 28.04 -16.41 -18.09
N PHE A 113 27.93 -15.10 -18.27
CA PHE A 113 28.88 -14.26 -18.99
C PHE A 113 30.27 -14.29 -18.37
N ILE A 114 30.37 -14.27 -17.03
CA ILE A 114 31.64 -14.26 -16.31
C ILE A 114 32.23 -15.67 -16.21
N GLU A 115 31.45 -16.68 -15.78
CA GLU A 115 31.94 -18.05 -15.59
C GLU A 115 32.43 -18.70 -16.88
N ASN A 116 31.75 -18.43 -18.00
CA ASN A 116 32.15 -18.93 -19.30
C ASN A 116 33.12 -18.02 -20.06
N LYS A 117 33.63 -16.96 -19.40
CA LYS A 117 34.58 -16.01 -19.95
C LYS A 117 34.16 -15.41 -21.31
N ILE A 118 32.86 -15.23 -21.50
CA ILE A 118 32.28 -14.70 -22.75
C ILE A 118 32.83 -13.28 -23.01
N TYR A 119 33.16 -12.52 -21.95
CA TYR A 119 33.75 -11.19 -22.05
C TYR A 119 35.06 -11.19 -22.86
N GLN A 120 35.85 -12.29 -22.90
CA GLN A 120 37.08 -12.36 -23.67
C GLN A 120 36.82 -12.27 -25.19
N ARG A 121 35.66 -12.71 -25.66
CA ARG A 121 35.32 -12.58 -27.08
C ARG A 121 35.09 -11.13 -27.51
N MET A 122 34.88 -10.22 -26.57
CA MET A 122 34.75 -8.79 -26.85
C MET A 122 36.13 -8.14 -27.13
N GLU A 123 37.22 -8.69 -26.58
CA GLU A 123 38.56 -8.13 -26.73
C GLU A 123 39.03 -8.22 -28.18
N GLU A 124 38.53 -9.18 -28.96
CA GLU A 124 38.83 -9.37 -30.35
C GLU A 124 37.96 -8.55 -31.31
N ALA A 125 36.92 -7.90 -30.79
CA ALA A 125 35.95 -7.18 -31.59
C ALA A 125 36.46 -5.78 -31.99
N THR A 126 36.38 -5.46 -33.25
CA THR A 126 36.82 -4.16 -33.81
C THR A 126 35.76 -3.07 -33.79
N SER A 127 34.53 -3.42 -33.53
CA SER A 127 33.38 -2.49 -33.42
C SER A 127 32.43 -2.90 -32.30
N ARG A 128 31.59 -1.94 -31.84
CA ARG A 128 30.56 -2.23 -30.82
C ARG A 128 29.55 -3.28 -31.29
N GLU A 129 29.14 -3.21 -32.54
CA GLU A 129 28.18 -4.16 -33.12
C GLU A 129 28.78 -5.56 -33.21
N ALA A 130 30.05 -5.68 -33.54
CA ALA A 130 30.79 -6.95 -33.53
C ALA A 130 30.90 -7.52 -32.10
N ALA A 131 31.14 -6.66 -31.10
CA ALA A 131 31.16 -7.07 -29.69
C ALA A 131 29.78 -7.59 -29.22
N TYR A 132 28.69 -6.92 -29.56
CA TYR A 132 27.36 -7.37 -29.24
C TYR A 132 27.00 -8.71 -29.90
N ALA A 133 27.35 -8.88 -31.17
CA ALA A 133 27.15 -10.14 -31.88
C ALA A 133 27.96 -11.29 -31.25
N ALA A 134 29.22 -11.04 -30.87
CA ALA A 134 30.07 -12.03 -30.22
C ALA A 134 29.56 -12.47 -28.85
N VAL A 135 29.00 -11.53 -28.07
CA VAL A 135 28.37 -11.82 -26.77
C VAL A 135 27.06 -12.61 -26.97
N ASP A 136 26.20 -12.19 -27.88
CA ASP A 136 24.93 -12.90 -28.20
C ASP A 136 25.23 -14.33 -28.63
N GLU A 137 26.18 -14.55 -29.52
CA GLU A 137 26.58 -15.88 -29.97
C GLU A 137 27.19 -16.73 -28.85
N GLY A 138 27.95 -16.09 -27.94
CA GLY A 138 28.47 -16.74 -26.74
C GLY A 138 27.42 -17.17 -25.74
N LEU A 139 26.30 -16.47 -25.67
CA LEU A 139 25.18 -16.75 -24.75
C LEU A 139 24.19 -17.81 -25.31
N LYS A 140 24.08 -17.98 -26.61
CA LYS A 140 23.14 -18.93 -27.26
C LYS A 140 23.16 -20.35 -26.68
N PRO A 141 24.31 -20.99 -26.41
CA PRO A 141 24.33 -22.33 -25.82
C PRO A 141 23.67 -22.42 -24.46
N PHE A 142 23.58 -21.31 -23.73
CA PHE A 142 23.07 -21.21 -22.36
C PHE A 142 21.64 -20.68 -22.29
N ALA A 143 21.01 -20.35 -23.41
CA ALA A 143 19.66 -19.81 -23.47
C ALA A 143 18.62 -20.72 -22.78
N HIS A 144 18.84 -22.04 -22.79
CA HIS A 144 17.96 -23.04 -22.15
C HIS A 144 17.95 -22.95 -20.60
N LEU A 145 18.92 -22.27 -19.98
CA LEU A 145 18.99 -22.05 -18.53
C LEU A 145 18.20 -20.82 -18.09
N LEU A 146 17.76 -20.00 -19.04
CA LEU A 146 17.06 -18.76 -18.78
C LEU A 146 15.54 -18.96 -18.92
N ARG A 147 14.76 -18.15 -18.21
CA ARG A 147 13.29 -18.19 -18.26
C ARG A 147 12.70 -17.43 -19.44
N ARG A 148 13.42 -16.44 -19.97
CA ARG A 148 13.02 -15.66 -21.14
C ARG A 148 14.17 -15.56 -22.15
N GLU A 149 13.84 -15.18 -23.37
CA GLU A 149 14.80 -14.95 -24.43
C GLU A 149 15.72 -13.76 -24.10
N ILE A 150 16.96 -13.83 -24.61
CA ILE A 150 17.95 -12.78 -24.46
C ILE A 150 17.62 -11.67 -25.43
N THR A 151 17.53 -10.45 -24.94
CA THR A 151 17.27 -9.27 -25.77
C THR A 151 18.56 -8.50 -26.04
N LEU A 152 18.55 -7.66 -27.07
CA LEU A 152 19.67 -6.78 -27.38
C LEU A 152 20.02 -5.86 -26.19
N ASP A 153 19.01 -5.39 -25.45
CA ASP A 153 19.18 -4.57 -24.26
C ASP A 153 19.95 -5.30 -23.14
N ASP A 154 19.69 -6.59 -22.97
CA ASP A 154 20.43 -7.44 -22.03
C ASP A 154 21.90 -7.56 -22.43
N VAL A 155 22.18 -7.75 -23.72
CA VAL A 155 23.55 -7.81 -24.27
C VAL A 155 24.27 -6.49 -24.06
N VAL A 156 23.62 -5.36 -24.33
CA VAL A 156 24.21 -4.03 -24.10
C VAL A 156 24.56 -3.85 -22.63
N LYS A 157 23.66 -4.17 -21.71
CA LYS A 157 23.91 -4.09 -20.27
C LYS A 157 25.08 -4.95 -19.81
N LEU A 158 25.24 -6.15 -20.38
CA LEU A 158 26.38 -7.02 -20.08
C LEU A 158 27.71 -6.43 -20.56
N THR A 159 27.71 -5.79 -21.73
CA THR A 159 28.94 -5.17 -22.25
C THR A 159 29.38 -3.91 -21.50
N GLU A 160 28.46 -3.28 -20.77
CA GLU A 160 28.72 -2.12 -19.91
C GLU A 160 29.25 -2.49 -18.52
N LEU A 161 29.34 -3.78 -18.20
CA LEU A 161 29.86 -4.24 -16.91
C LEU A 161 31.30 -3.79 -16.71
N ARG A 162 31.61 -3.15 -15.58
CA ARG A 162 32.94 -2.69 -15.25
C ARG A 162 33.85 -3.88 -15.00
N MET A 163 35.08 -3.85 -15.58
CA MET A 163 36.12 -4.88 -15.39
C MET A 163 36.41 -5.20 -13.91
N ILE A 164 36.31 -4.20 -13.03
CA ILE A 164 36.50 -4.40 -11.58
C ILE A 164 35.40 -5.30 -10.96
N ARG A 165 34.22 -5.35 -11.60
CA ARG A 165 33.08 -6.23 -11.18
C ARG A 165 33.34 -7.65 -11.65
N ILE A 166 33.91 -7.81 -12.83
CA ILE A 166 34.32 -9.11 -13.39
C ILE A 166 35.44 -9.73 -12.55
N SER A 167 36.47 -8.94 -12.17
CA SER A 167 37.61 -9.43 -11.38
C SER A 167 37.31 -9.75 -9.92
N ARG A 168 36.23 -9.19 -9.34
CA ARG A 168 35.77 -9.43 -7.99
C ARG A 168 34.60 -10.41 -7.91
N TYR A 169 34.18 -10.93 -9.03
CA TYR A 169 33.08 -11.88 -9.10
C TYR A 169 33.57 -13.23 -8.58
N ASP A 170 33.39 -13.44 -7.28
CA ASP A 170 33.53 -14.76 -6.69
C ASP A 170 32.28 -15.58 -7.05
N SER A 171 32.46 -16.74 -7.66
CA SER A 171 31.38 -17.67 -7.99
C SER A 171 30.47 -17.97 -6.77
N PHE A 172 31.01 -17.84 -5.58
CA PHE A 172 30.31 -17.99 -4.31
C PHE A 172 29.23 -16.91 -4.08
N LYS A 173 29.46 -15.65 -4.50
CA LYS A 173 28.46 -14.58 -4.35
C LYS A 173 27.34 -14.66 -5.37
N ALA A 174 27.59 -15.21 -6.55
CA ALA A 174 26.58 -15.42 -7.57
C ALA A 174 25.54 -16.48 -7.13
N ASP A 175 26.00 -17.55 -6.47
CA ASP A 175 25.11 -18.59 -5.96
C ASP A 175 24.20 -18.11 -4.80
N GLU A 176 24.62 -17.09 -4.08
CA GLU A 176 23.83 -16.50 -2.98
C GLU A 176 22.71 -15.58 -3.48
N HIS A 177 22.89 -14.91 -4.63
CA HIS A 177 21.89 -14.06 -5.24
C HIS A 177 20.86 -14.80 -6.11
N VAL A 178 21.17 -16.03 -6.51
CA VAL A 178 20.29 -16.87 -7.38
C VAL A 178 19.44 -17.87 -6.54
N LYS A 179 19.70 -17.98 -5.25
CA LYS A 179 18.85 -18.74 -4.29
C LYS A 179 17.75 -17.85 -3.70
#